data_d86fddb2d2d859cedf1bc0733c7b5e6a
#
_entry.id   d86fddb2d2d859cedf1bc0733c7b5e6a
#
_cell.length_a   1.000
_cell.length_b   1.000
_cell.length_c   1.000
_cell.angle_alpha   90.00
_cell.angle_beta   90.00
_cell.angle_gamma   90.00
#
_symmetry.space_group_name_H-M   'P 1'
#
loop_
_entity.id
_entity.type
_entity.pdbx_description
1 polymer ?
#
loop_
_entity_poly.entity_id
_entity_poly.type
_entity_poly.pdbx_seq_one_letter_code
_entity_poly.pdbx_strand_id
1 'polypeptide(L)'
;MWQLYQFPLCPFSRKLRLLMGEKNIAYELVREHPWEGRDEFWHLNPAGRTPVLHDRARNTSLSDSQAICEFLEETVERNPMINGSALQRAEIRRLVALFDENLYADVSGPLLHERMKKRLVLRQPPDSRVLREA
;
A
#
# COMPACT_ATOMS: atom_id res chain seq x y z
N MET A 1 -5.29 -18.62 -4.95
CA MET A 1 -5.21 -17.94 -3.64
C MET A 1 -4.29 -16.74 -3.79
N TRP A 2 -4.71 -15.60 -3.29
CA TRP A 2 -3.94 -14.35 -3.36
C TRP A 2 -2.70 -14.41 -2.48
N GLN A 3 -1.59 -13.86 -2.98
CA GLN A 3 -0.40 -13.52 -2.22
C GLN A 3 -0.27 -12.00 -2.15
N LEU A 4 -0.12 -11.47 -0.94
CA LEU A 4 0.10 -10.05 -0.71
C LEU A 4 1.55 -9.80 -0.37
N TYR A 5 2.31 -9.28 -1.34
CA TYR A 5 3.66 -8.79 -1.12
C TYR A 5 3.58 -7.44 -0.43
N GLN A 6 4.13 -7.35 0.77
CA GLN A 6 3.96 -6.18 1.62
C GLN A 6 5.17 -5.91 2.52
N PHE A 7 5.34 -4.66 2.89
CA PHE A 7 6.24 -4.26 3.96
C PHE A 7 5.42 -3.79 5.17
N PRO A 8 5.69 -4.27 6.40
CA PRO A 8 4.83 -4.00 7.56
C PRO A 8 4.63 -2.53 7.90
N LEU A 9 5.64 -1.67 7.70
CA LEU A 9 5.58 -0.24 7.95
C LEU A 9 5.10 0.59 6.76
N CYS A 10 4.82 -0.04 5.61
CA CYS A 10 4.26 0.64 4.46
C CYS A 10 2.78 0.97 4.69
N PRO A 11 2.36 2.25 4.70
CA PRO A 11 0.97 2.63 4.93
C PRO A 11 0.02 2.10 3.86
N PHE A 12 0.47 2.04 2.62
CA PHE A 12 -0.31 1.49 1.51
C PHE A 12 -0.53 -0.02 1.63
N SER A 13 0.47 -0.76 2.10
CA SER A 13 0.32 -2.19 2.43
C SER A 13 -0.66 -2.38 3.59
N ARG A 14 -0.62 -1.50 4.58
CA ARG A 14 -1.56 -1.53 5.71
C ARG A 14 -2.99 -1.26 5.26
N LYS A 15 -3.21 -0.25 4.42
CA LYS A 15 -4.52 0.06 3.82
C LYS A 15 -5.12 -1.18 3.16
N LEU A 16 -4.35 -1.87 2.34
CA LEU A 16 -4.82 -3.06 1.64
C LEU A 16 -5.12 -4.24 2.58
N ARG A 17 -4.29 -4.47 3.60
CA ARG A 17 -4.56 -5.50 4.61
C ARG A 17 -5.86 -5.25 5.37
N LEU A 18 -6.15 -3.98 5.70
CA LEU A 18 -7.42 -3.60 6.35
C LEU A 18 -8.61 -3.87 5.42
N LEU A 19 -8.55 -3.42 4.17
CA LEU A 19 -9.61 -3.66 3.19
C LEU A 19 -9.87 -5.16 3.00
N MET A 20 -8.83 -5.96 2.82
CA MET A 20 -8.97 -7.42 2.64
C MET A 20 -9.56 -8.08 3.90
N GLY A 21 -9.20 -7.60 5.09
CA GLY A 21 -9.79 -8.02 6.35
C GLY A 21 -11.29 -7.71 6.43
N GLU A 22 -11.70 -6.48 6.12
CA GLU A 22 -13.11 -6.06 6.11
C GLU A 22 -13.95 -6.86 5.08
N LYS A 23 -13.36 -7.18 3.95
CA LYS A 23 -14.01 -8.00 2.92
C LYS A 23 -13.91 -9.53 3.18
N ASN A 24 -13.26 -9.96 4.26
CA ASN A 24 -12.97 -11.37 4.56
C ASN A 24 -12.32 -12.13 3.38
N ILE A 25 -11.36 -11.48 2.73
CA ILE A 25 -10.58 -12.07 1.64
C ILE A 25 -9.38 -12.81 2.24
N ALA A 26 -9.30 -14.13 1.99
CA ALA A 26 -8.16 -14.92 2.40
C ALA A 26 -6.94 -14.65 1.50
N TYR A 27 -5.77 -14.49 2.10
CA TYR A 27 -4.53 -14.27 1.39
C TYR A 27 -3.31 -14.77 2.21
N GLU A 28 -2.24 -15.05 1.50
CA GLU A 28 -0.94 -15.35 2.07
C GLU A 28 -0.11 -14.05 2.15
N LEU A 29 0.46 -13.76 3.32
CA LEU A 29 1.38 -12.64 3.48
C LEU A 29 2.78 -13.02 3.04
N VAL A 30 3.33 -12.25 2.09
CA VAL A 30 4.72 -12.33 1.68
C VAL A 30 5.42 -11.04 2.11
N ARG A 31 6.42 -11.15 3.01
CA ARG A 31 7.23 -10.00 3.40
C ARG A 31 8.17 -9.61 2.27
N GLU A 32 8.13 -8.35 1.87
CA GLU A 32 9.00 -7.79 0.86
C GLU A 32 9.74 -6.57 1.40
N HIS A 33 11.02 -6.46 1.07
CA HIS A 33 11.84 -5.30 1.36
C HIS A 33 12.19 -4.59 0.05
N PRO A 34 11.43 -3.58 -0.38
CA PRO A 34 11.59 -2.98 -1.71
C PRO A 34 13.00 -2.46 -2.01
N TRP A 35 13.77 -2.10 -0.98
CA TRP A 35 15.15 -1.63 -1.12
C TRP A 35 16.19 -2.73 -1.40
N GLU A 36 15.82 -4.01 -1.29
CA GLU A 36 16.70 -5.12 -1.63
C GLU A 36 16.78 -5.38 -3.13
N GLY A 37 15.81 -4.84 -3.89
CA GLY A 37 15.84 -4.88 -5.36
C GLY A 37 15.80 -6.29 -5.94
N ARG A 38 15.01 -7.20 -5.34
CA ARG A 38 14.95 -8.60 -5.79
C ARG A 38 14.31 -8.70 -7.18
N ASP A 39 14.97 -9.40 -8.08
CA ASP A 39 14.52 -9.55 -9.48
C ASP A 39 13.11 -10.15 -9.58
N GLU A 40 12.77 -11.15 -8.75
CA GLU A 40 11.45 -11.75 -8.75
C GLU A 40 10.36 -10.73 -8.40
N PHE A 41 10.63 -9.82 -7.48
CA PHE A 41 9.69 -8.77 -7.12
C PHE A 41 9.55 -7.71 -8.21
N TRP A 42 10.65 -7.35 -8.87
CA TRP A 42 10.62 -6.43 -10.01
C TRP A 42 9.81 -6.97 -11.19
N HIS A 43 9.79 -8.29 -11.40
CA HIS A 43 8.93 -8.92 -12.41
C HIS A 43 7.43 -8.80 -12.06
N LEU A 44 7.09 -8.82 -10.77
CA LEU A 44 5.70 -8.62 -10.34
C LEU A 44 5.26 -7.16 -10.39
N ASN A 45 6.18 -6.23 -10.10
CA ASN A 45 5.94 -4.79 -10.14
C ASN A 45 7.21 -4.03 -10.54
N PRO A 46 7.31 -3.59 -11.80
CA PRO A 46 8.46 -2.82 -12.28
C PRO A 46 8.71 -1.50 -11.54
N ALA A 47 7.72 -0.96 -10.83
CA ALA A 47 7.91 0.21 -9.97
C ALA A 47 8.65 -0.12 -8.67
N GLY A 48 8.86 -1.40 -8.34
CA GLY A 48 9.60 -1.85 -7.17
C GLY A 48 8.98 -1.44 -5.83
N ARG A 49 7.66 -1.23 -5.77
CA ARG A 49 6.96 -0.75 -4.57
C ARG A 49 5.95 -1.76 -4.05
N THR A 50 5.78 -1.79 -2.74
CA THR A 50 4.70 -2.52 -2.08
C THR A 50 3.47 -1.60 -1.89
N PRO A 51 2.25 -2.15 -1.86
CA PRO A 51 1.89 -3.57 -1.99
C PRO A 51 1.82 -4.07 -3.44
N VAL A 52 1.93 -5.40 -3.60
CA VAL A 52 1.56 -6.12 -4.81
C VAL A 52 0.64 -7.27 -4.43
N LEU A 53 -0.47 -7.41 -5.13
CA LEU A 53 -1.41 -8.53 -4.99
C LEU A 53 -1.21 -9.48 -6.18
N HIS A 54 -0.78 -10.71 -5.91
CA HIS A 54 -0.46 -11.71 -6.92
C HIS A 54 -1.37 -12.93 -6.83
N ASP A 55 -1.97 -13.32 -7.94
CA ASP A 55 -2.68 -14.60 -8.07
C ASP A 55 -1.78 -15.61 -8.77
N ARG A 56 -1.22 -16.55 -8.00
CA ARG A 56 -0.33 -17.60 -8.52
C ARG A 56 -1.02 -18.50 -9.55
N ALA A 57 -2.30 -18.79 -9.35
CA ALA A 57 -3.04 -19.69 -10.25
C ALA A 57 -3.24 -19.09 -11.65
N ARG A 58 -3.41 -17.76 -11.71
CA ARG A 58 -3.61 -17.03 -12.97
C ARG A 58 -2.35 -16.34 -13.46
N ASN A 59 -1.26 -16.40 -12.69
CA ASN A 59 -0.02 -15.67 -12.94
C ASN A 59 -0.27 -14.17 -13.23
N THR A 60 -1.14 -13.56 -12.42
CA THR A 60 -1.56 -12.18 -12.59
C THR A 60 -1.13 -11.36 -11.38
N SER A 61 -0.49 -10.23 -11.61
CA SER A 61 -0.07 -9.29 -10.57
C SER A 61 -0.82 -7.97 -10.71
N LEU A 62 -1.26 -7.44 -9.60
CA LEU A 62 -1.84 -6.10 -9.48
C LEU A 62 -0.92 -5.28 -8.59
N SER A 63 -0.50 -4.15 -9.06
CA SER A 63 0.30 -3.17 -8.32
C SER A 63 -0.42 -1.84 -8.26
N ASP A 64 0.05 -0.95 -7.37
CA ASP A 64 -0.62 0.25 -6.91
C ASP A 64 -1.79 -0.03 -5.95
N SER A 65 -1.69 0.56 -4.75
CA SER A 65 -2.66 0.28 -3.69
C SER A 65 -4.07 0.73 -4.02
N GLN A 66 -4.22 1.85 -4.73
CA GLN A 66 -5.55 2.33 -5.10
C GLN A 66 -6.17 1.46 -6.20
N ALA A 67 -5.38 1.09 -7.21
CA ALA A 67 -5.84 0.19 -8.26
C ALA A 67 -6.27 -1.17 -7.70
N ILE A 68 -5.51 -1.72 -6.74
CA ILE A 68 -5.87 -2.98 -6.06
C ILE A 68 -7.17 -2.80 -5.25
N CYS A 69 -7.32 -1.68 -4.54
CA CYS A 69 -8.56 -1.41 -3.78
C CYS A 69 -9.78 -1.31 -4.68
N GLU A 70 -9.70 -0.58 -5.79
CA GLU A 70 -10.79 -0.48 -6.77
C GLU A 70 -11.12 -1.84 -7.38
N PHE A 71 -10.11 -2.64 -7.76
CA PHE A 71 -10.32 -4.00 -8.25
C PHE A 71 -11.07 -4.87 -7.24
N LEU A 72 -10.72 -4.80 -5.96
CA LEU A 72 -11.40 -5.57 -4.91
C LEU A 72 -12.81 -5.04 -4.64
N GLU A 73 -13.07 -3.73 -4.80
CA GLU A 73 -14.42 -3.16 -4.74
C GLU A 73 -15.30 -3.66 -5.89
N GLU A 74 -14.76 -3.76 -7.09
CA GLU A 74 -15.49 -4.22 -8.27
C GLU A 74 -15.77 -5.73 -8.27
N THR A 75 -14.88 -6.52 -7.70
CA THR A 75 -14.93 -8.00 -7.80
C THR A 75 -15.45 -8.69 -6.54
N VAL A 76 -15.48 -8.01 -5.40
CA VAL A 76 -15.94 -8.55 -4.11
C VAL A 76 -17.06 -7.70 -3.55
N GLU A 77 -18.31 -8.15 -3.73
CA GLU A 77 -19.52 -7.42 -3.32
C GLU A 77 -19.66 -7.28 -1.78
N ARG A 78 -19.02 -8.16 -1.01
CA ARG A 78 -19.12 -8.14 0.44
C ARG A 78 -18.50 -6.86 1.01
N ASN A 79 -19.21 -6.21 1.95
CA ASN A 79 -18.78 -5.02 2.67
C ASN A 79 -18.21 -3.96 1.73
N PRO A 80 -19.03 -3.35 0.86
CA PRO A 80 -18.54 -2.32 -0.07
C PRO A 80 -18.08 -1.09 0.71
N MET A 81 -16.83 -0.65 0.47
CA MET A 81 -16.24 0.54 1.09
C MET A 81 -16.53 1.80 0.28
N ILE A 82 -16.73 1.67 -1.05
CA ILE A 82 -17.03 2.75 -1.96
C ILE A 82 -18.48 2.60 -2.42
N ASN A 83 -19.42 3.07 -1.60
CA ASN A 83 -20.87 2.91 -1.85
C ASN A 83 -21.60 4.26 -1.95
N GLY A 84 -22.92 4.19 -2.21
CA GLY A 84 -23.78 5.35 -2.32
C GLY A 84 -23.89 5.92 -3.74
N SER A 85 -24.36 7.17 -3.85
CA SER A 85 -24.48 7.89 -5.12
C SER A 85 -23.12 8.15 -5.78
N ALA A 86 -23.13 8.51 -7.05
CA ALA A 86 -21.90 8.88 -7.76
C ALA A 86 -21.12 10.00 -7.05
N LEU A 87 -21.83 10.99 -6.50
CA LEU A 87 -21.23 12.09 -5.76
C LEU A 87 -20.59 11.62 -4.45
N GLN A 88 -21.27 10.74 -3.70
CA GLN A 88 -20.72 10.17 -2.48
C GLN A 88 -19.47 9.31 -2.76
N ARG A 89 -19.51 8.49 -3.81
CA ARG A 89 -18.34 7.72 -4.23
C ARG A 89 -17.17 8.60 -4.67
N ALA A 90 -17.45 9.72 -5.35
CA ALA A 90 -16.42 10.71 -5.71
C ALA A 90 -15.78 11.34 -4.47
N GLU A 91 -16.59 11.69 -3.46
CA GLU A 91 -16.09 12.26 -2.19
C GLU A 91 -15.23 11.26 -1.41
N ILE A 92 -15.61 9.97 -1.35
CA ILE A 92 -14.80 8.92 -0.75
C ILE A 92 -13.42 8.87 -1.43
N ARG A 93 -13.38 8.84 -2.77
CA ARG A 93 -12.13 8.80 -3.54
C ARG A 93 -11.28 10.06 -3.35
N ARG A 94 -11.92 11.23 -3.25
CA ARG A 94 -11.22 12.48 -2.93
C ARG A 94 -10.53 12.40 -1.56
N LEU A 95 -11.20 11.86 -0.55
CA LEU A 95 -10.60 11.66 0.79
C LEU A 95 -9.46 10.66 0.75
N VAL A 96 -9.63 9.55 0.02
CA VAL A 96 -8.55 8.57 -0.15
C VAL A 96 -7.32 9.23 -0.78
N ALA A 97 -7.48 10.03 -1.84
CA ALA A 97 -6.38 10.74 -2.48
C ALA A 97 -5.70 11.73 -1.52
N LEU A 98 -6.50 12.46 -0.70
CA LEU A 98 -5.95 13.36 0.31
C LEU A 98 -5.00 12.64 1.28
N PHE A 99 -5.36 11.45 1.75
CA PHE A 99 -4.52 10.67 2.66
C PHE A 99 -3.36 9.99 1.93
N ASP A 100 -3.60 9.40 0.77
CA ASP A 100 -2.58 8.66 0.03
C ASP A 100 -1.51 9.58 -0.59
N GLU A 101 -1.86 10.79 -0.97
CA GLU A 101 -0.95 11.74 -1.62
C GLU A 101 -0.46 12.81 -0.66
N ASN A 102 -1.35 13.66 -0.14
CA ASN A 102 -0.95 14.82 0.66
C ASN A 102 -0.41 14.41 2.04
N LEU A 103 -1.18 13.65 2.82
CA LEU A 103 -0.71 13.21 4.14
C LEU A 103 0.56 12.35 4.03
N TYR A 104 0.66 11.53 2.98
CA TYR A 104 1.86 10.76 2.76
C TYR A 104 3.06 11.64 2.44
N ALA A 105 2.91 12.61 1.54
CA ALA A 105 3.99 13.52 1.15
C ALA A 105 4.45 14.40 2.30
N ASP A 106 3.50 14.94 3.07
CA ASP A 106 3.78 15.94 4.10
C ASP A 106 4.20 15.33 5.43
N VAL A 107 3.68 14.16 5.77
CA VAL A 107 3.84 13.55 7.11
C VAL A 107 4.44 12.15 7.04
N SER A 108 3.72 11.18 6.48
CA SER A 108 4.10 9.77 6.61
C SER A 108 5.41 9.43 5.90
N GLY A 109 5.64 9.99 4.71
CA GLY A 109 6.86 9.78 3.93
C GLY A 109 8.10 10.30 4.64
N PRO A 110 8.16 11.58 5.07
CA PRO A 110 9.26 12.13 5.86
C PRO A 110 9.52 11.34 7.14
N LEU A 111 8.48 11.03 7.92
CA LEU A 111 8.63 10.25 9.15
C LEU A 111 9.21 8.85 8.90
N LEU A 112 8.71 8.15 7.89
CA LEU A 112 9.22 6.82 7.52
C LEU A 112 10.65 6.89 6.99
N HIS A 113 10.99 7.92 6.22
CA HIS A 113 12.34 8.13 5.75
C HIS A 113 13.31 8.33 6.93
N GLU A 114 13.00 9.25 7.83
CA GLU A 114 13.87 9.59 8.96
C GLU A 114 13.98 8.46 9.99
N ARG A 115 12.85 7.89 10.42
CA ARG A 115 12.83 6.90 11.51
C ARG A 115 13.11 5.48 11.06
N MET A 116 12.81 5.13 9.82
CA MET A 116 12.94 3.76 9.32
C MET A 116 14.06 3.65 8.29
N LYS A 117 13.95 4.33 7.15
CA LYS A 117 14.89 4.16 6.03
C LYS A 117 16.29 4.58 6.40
N LYS A 118 16.49 5.75 6.99
CA LYS A 118 17.82 6.19 7.44
C LYS A 118 18.43 5.21 8.44
N ARG A 119 17.66 4.75 9.41
CA ARG A 119 18.16 3.85 10.45
C ARG A 119 18.45 2.44 9.95
N LEU A 120 17.51 1.83 9.23
CA LEU A 120 17.59 0.42 8.85
C LEU A 120 18.38 0.18 7.56
N VAL A 121 18.31 1.12 6.61
CA VAL A 121 18.90 0.95 5.27
C VAL A 121 20.17 1.78 5.13
N LEU A 122 20.11 3.08 5.42
CA LEU A 122 21.23 3.99 5.20
C LEU A 122 22.24 4.03 6.37
N ARG A 123 21.89 3.47 7.52
CA ARG A 123 22.72 3.50 8.74
C ARG A 123 23.08 4.93 9.19
N GLN A 124 22.15 5.84 9.03
CA GLN A 124 22.29 7.26 9.37
C GLN A 124 21.38 7.67 10.53
N PRO A 125 21.74 8.68 11.34
CA PRO A 125 20.84 9.23 12.35
C PRO A 125 19.69 10.01 11.69
N PRO A 126 18.50 10.07 12.35
CA PRO A 126 17.39 10.89 11.87
C PRO A 126 17.69 12.39 12.01
N ASP A 127 17.12 13.19 11.12
CA ASP A 127 17.11 14.65 11.23
C ASP A 127 15.94 15.11 12.10
N SER A 128 16.26 15.67 13.27
CA SER A 128 15.27 16.13 14.22
C SER A 128 14.45 17.34 13.73
N ARG A 129 14.96 18.12 12.78
CA ARG A 129 14.21 19.22 12.17
C ARG A 129 13.09 18.67 11.30
N VAL A 130 13.40 17.74 10.39
CA VAL A 130 12.40 17.10 9.54
C VAL A 130 11.32 16.41 10.37
N LEU A 131 11.71 15.74 11.48
CA LEU A 131 10.76 15.10 12.37
C LEU A 131 9.82 16.06 13.11
N ARG A 132 10.21 17.33 13.28
CA ARG A 132 9.34 18.36 13.89
C ARG A 132 8.41 19.03 12.88
N GLU A 133 8.79 19.05 11.61
CA GLU A 133 8.01 19.66 10.53
C GLU A 133 6.96 18.73 9.94
N ALA A 134 7.14 17.40 10.08
CA ALA A 134 6.21 16.36 9.66
C ALA A 134 5.15 16.07 10.74
#